data_4c8ac2622b170cfb63e0e3f8c78a828c
#
_entry.id   4c8ac2622b170cfb63e0e3f8c78a828c
#
_cell.length_a   1.000
_cell.length_b   1.000
_cell.length_c   1.000
_cell.angle_alpha   90.00
_cell.angle_beta   90.00
_cell.angle_gamma   90.00
#
_symmetry.space_group_name_H-M   'P 1'
#
loop_
_entity.id
_entity.type
_entity.pdbx_description
1 polymer ?
#
loop_
_entity_poly.entity_id
_entity_poly.type
_entity_poly.pdbx_seq_one_letter_code
_entity_poly.pdbx_strand_id
1 'polypeptide(L)'
;AYKVTKMMQEEQEEIASRIQSGENAKSVVLEVQKRPHVANNSGNNEWYTPAEYIEAARNAMGSIDTDPASNDIANKVVKAEKYYTIETDGLSHDWHGNVWMNPPYSSDLISKFVEKLKEQRSSYNQVIFLVNNATETQWFYEIVKIASAVCFPKSRVKFYMPDGKTGAPLQGQAVLYVGNNTEKFISAFGGIGWTAKITEV
;
A
#
# COMPACT_ATOMS: atom_id res chain seq x y z
N ALA A 1 25.20 -25.56 -2.01
CA ALA A 1 24.40 -25.66 -0.78
C ALA A 1 24.22 -24.33 -0.07
N TYR A 2 25.31 -23.57 0.23
CA TYR A 2 25.24 -22.30 0.99
C TYR A 2 24.38 -21.19 0.34
N LYS A 3 24.26 -21.14 -1.00
CA LYS A 3 23.44 -20.15 -1.71
C LYS A 3 21.93 -20.42 -1.61
N VAL A 4 21.53 -21.67 -1.48
CA VAL A 4 20.12 -22.06 -1.39
C VAL A 4 19.57 -21.83 0.02
N THR A 5 20.37 -22.04 1.06
CA THR A 5 19.96 -21.84 2.46
C THR A 5 19.64 -20.37 2.84
N LYS A 6 19.95 -19.38 2.01
CA LYS A 6 19.57 -17.98 2.19
C LYS A 6 18.29 -17.57 1.45
N MET A 7 17.70 -18.48 0.69
CA MET A 7 16.46 -18.24 -0.05
C MET A 7 15.26 -18.51 0.85
N MET A 8 14.10 -17.97 0.49
CA MET A 8 12.86 -18.26 1.21
C MET A 8 12.50 -19.74 1.11
N GLN A 9 11.78 -20.27 2.09
CA GLN A 9 11.44 -21.68 2.16
C GLN A 9 10.69 -22.18 0.92
N GLU A 10 9.75 -21.38 0.41
CA GLU A 10 9.01 -21.69 -0.82
C GLU A 10 9.90 -21.80 -2.06
N GLU A 11 10.90 -20.93 -2.18
CA GLU A 11 11.89 -20.99 -3.26
C GLU A 11 12.76 -22.26 -3.16
N GLN A 12 13.11 -22.65 -1.93
CA GLN A 12 13.86 -23.89 -1.70
C GLN A 12 13.05 -25.13 -2.07
N GLU A 13 11.76 -25.15 -1.75
CA GLU A 13 10.82 -26.22 -2.08
C GLU A 13 10.59 -26.31 -3.61
N GLU A 14 10.43 -25.16 -4.28
CA GLU A 14 10.33 -25.10 -5.75
C GLU A 14 11.58 -25.66 -6.41
N ILE A 15 12.76 -25.22 -5.99
CA ILE A 15 14.04 -25.69 -6.52
C ILE A 15 14.15 -27.20 -6.32
N ALA A 16 13.84 -27.71 -5.13
CA ALA A 16 13.90 -29.12 -4.82
C ALA A 16 12.96 -29.94 -5.72
N SER A 17 11.73 -29.50 -5.89
CA SER A 17 10.72 -30.14 -6.75
C SER A 17 11.17 -30.20 -8.21
N ARG A 18 11.67 -29.11 -8.75
CA ARG A 18 12.13 -29.04 -10.15
C ARG A 18 13.38 -29.89 -10.42
N ILE A 19 14.29 -29.96 -9.44
CA ILE A 19 15.46 -30.87 -9.54
C ILE A 19 15.03 -32.33 -9.47
N GLN A 20 14.05 -32.66 -8.64
CA GLN A 20 13.51 -34.04 -8.57
C GLN A 20 12.79 -34.45 -9.87
N SER A 21 12.20 -33.49 -10.59
CA SER A 21 11.60 -33.75 -11.91
C SER A 21 12.61 -33.86 -13.06
N GLY A 22 13.92 -33.74 -12.75
CA GLY A 22 15.00 -33.96 -13.73
C GLY A 22 15.56 -32.69 -14.38
N GLU A 23 15.15 -31.53 -13.91
CA GLU A 23 15.70 -30.24 -14.41
C GLU A 23 17.15 -30.05 -13.92
N ASN A 24 17.95 -29.32 -14.71
CA ASN A 24 19.33 -29.01 -14.33
C ASN A 24 19.40 -28.10 -13.11
N ALA A 25 19.95 -28.57 -12.01
CA ALA A 25 20.03 -27.86 -10.74
C ALA A 25 20.66 -26.46 -10.86
N LYS A 26 21.68 -26.29 -11.71
CA LYS A 26 22.35 -25.00 -11.90
C LYS A 26 21.47 -23.97 -12.62
N SER A 27 20.73 -24.40 -13.63
CA SER A 27 19.81 -23.52 -14.37
C SER A 27 18.60 -23.15 -13.53
N VAL A 28 18.02 -24.08 -12.77
CA VAL A 28 16.89 -23.84 -11.86
C VAL A 28 17.27 -22.82 -10.77
N VAL A 29 18.40 -23.02 -10.10
CA VAL A 29 18.88 -22.08 -9.06
C VAL A 29 19.17 -20.70 -9.63
N LEU A 30 19.77 -20.60 -10.82
CA LEU A 30 20.05 -19.33 -11.48
C LEU A 30 18.76 -18.62 -11.92
N GLU A 31 17.77 -19.35 -12.40
CA GLU A 31 16.49 -18.80 -12.80
C GLU A 31 15.71 -18.23 -11.59
N VAL A 32 15.61 -19.01 -10.51
CA VAL A 32 14.96 -18.57 -9.29
C VAL A 32 15.68 -17.38 -8.65
N GLN A 33 17.02 -17.38 -8.67
CA GLN A 33 17.82 -16.23 -8.17
C GLN A 33 17.73 -14.97 -9.04
N LYS A 34 17.43 -15.09 -10.34
CA LYS A 34 17.23 -13.94 -11.23
C LYS A 34 15.87 -13.32 -11.12
N ARG A 35 14.90 -14.01 -10.49
CA ARG A 35 13.62 -13.39 -10.18
C ARG A 35 13.87 -12.20 -9.26
N PRO A 36 13.34 -11.00 -9.59
CA PRO A 36 13.50 -9.86 -8.69
C PRO A 36 13.03 -10.25 -7.30
N HIS A 37 13.83 -10.04 -6.28
CA HIS A 37 13.48 -10.22 -4.86
C HIS A 37 12.42 -9.21 -4.37
N VAL A 38 11.95 -8.37 -5.27
CA VAL A 38 10.91 -7.40 -5.02
C VAL A 38 9.59 -8.11 -5.13
N ALA A 39 9.02 -8.39 -3.96
CA ALA A 39 7.60 -8.65 -3.80
C ALA A 39 7.00 -9.41 -5.00
N ASN A 40 7.17 -10.73 -5.04
CA ASN A 40 6.16 -11.55 -5.67
C ASN A 40 4.85 -11.26 -4.91
N ASN A 41 4.23 -10.17 -5.30
CA ASN A 41 2.82 -10.03 -5.17
C ASN A 41 2.29 -11.29 -5.85
N SER A 42 1.73 -12.20 -5.08
CA SER A 42 1.16 -13.48 -5.54
C SER A 42 -0.01 -13.30 -6.53
N GLY A 43 -0.04 -12.20 -7.27
CA GLY A 43 -1.13 -11.79 -8.15
C GLY A 43 -2.42 -11.44 -7.42
N ASN A 44 -2.47 -11.63 -6.11
CA ASN A 44 -3.59 -11.25 -5.27
C ASN A 44 -3.34 -9.85 -4.70
N ASN A 45 -3.91 -8.83 -5.33
CA ASN A 45 -3.85 -7.44 -4.88
C ASN A 45 -4.90 -7.12 -3.80
N GLU A 46 -5.64 -8.11 -3.31
CA GLU A 46 -6.69 -7.92 -2.32
C GLU A 46 -6.14 -7.99 -0.90
N TRP A 47 -5.63 -6.87 -0.43
CA TRP A 47 -5.12 -6.68 0.91
C TRP A 47 -5.97 -5.67 1.66
N TYR A 48 -6.68 -6.12 2.70
CA TYR A 48 -7.58 -5.27 3.48
C TYR A 48 -6.87 -4.63 4.65
N THR A 49 -6.98 -3.31 4.74
CA THR A 49 -6.34 -2.51 5.78
C THR A 49 -6.96 -2.81 7.15
N PRO A 50 -6.15 -3.00 8.20
CA PRO A 50 -6.65 -3.14 9.57
C PRO A 50 -7.50 -1.96 10.00
N ALA A 51 -8.58 -2.23 10.77
CA ALA A 51 -9.53 -1.23 11.20
C ALA A 51 -8.90 -0.06 11.96
N GLU A 52 -7.82 -0.30 12.70
CA GLU A 52 -7.10 0.75 13.45
C GLU A 52 -6.59 1.89 12.57
N TYR A 53 -6.13 1.60 11.34
CA TYR A 53 -5.70 2.61 10.37
C TYR A 53 -6.88 3.40 9.80
N ILE A 54 -7.98 2.70 9.54
CA ILE A 54 -9.21 3.31 9.01
C ILE A 54 -9.84 4.23 10.06
N GLU A 55 -9.90 3.80 11.32
CA GLU A 55 -10.42 4.62 12.40
C GLU A 55 -9.51 5.84 12.68
N ALA A 56 -8.19 5.67 12.61
CA ALA A 56 -7.26 6.80 12.69
C ALA A 56 -7.48 7.80 11.53
N ALA A 57 -7.69 7.30 10.32
CA ALA A 57 -7.99 8.14 9.17
C ALA A 57 -9.32 8.90 9.37
N ARG A 58 -10.35 8.21 9.84
CA ARG A 58 -11.66 8.82 10.17
C ARG A 58 -11.54 9.87 11.27
N ASN A 59 -10.77 9.58 12.31
CA ASN A 59 -10.51 10.54 13.39
C ASN A 59 -9.74 11.77 12.89
N ALA A 60 -8.81 11.60 11.97
CA ALA A 60 -8.05 12.70 11.37
C ALA A 60 -8.91 13.57 10.46
N MET A 61 -9.71 12.94 9.59
CA MET A 61 -10.48 13.64 8.54
C MET A 61 -11.92 14.00 8.94
N GLY A 62 -12.51 13.27 9.90
CA GLY A 62 -13.92 13.42 10.30
C GLY A 62 -14.86 12.45 9.59
N SER A 63 -14.65 12.20 8.31
CA SER A 63 -15.37 11.23 7.48
C SER A 63 -14.41 10.58 6.49
N ILE A 64 -14.87 9.55 5.79
CA ILE A 64 -14.28 9.03 4.56
C ILE A 64 -15.38 9.10 3.50
N ASP A 65 -15.26 10.05 2.59
CA ASP A 65 -16.27 10.32 1.59
C ASP A 65 -16.00 9.52 0.31
N THR A 66 -14.71 9.33 -0.05
CA THR A 66 -14.30 8.59 -1.25
C THR A 66 -13.19 7.59 -0.92
N ASP A 67 -13.30 6.35 -1.45
CA ASP A 67 -12.20 5.36 -1.54
C ASP A 67 -12.07 4.91 -3.01
N PRO A 68 -11.06 5.41 -3.74
CA PRO A 68 -10.91 5.14 -5.16
C PRO A 68 -10.28 3.78 -5.49
N ALA A 69 -9.87 3.00 -4.50
CA ALA A 69 -9.19 1.73 -4.69
C ALA A 69 -9.69 0.69 -3.68
N SER A 70 -10.94 0.31 -3.79
CA SER A 70 -11.66 -0.50 -2.82
C SER A 70 -12.35 -1.72 -3.45
N ASN A 71 -13.12 -2.42 -2.64
CA ASN A 71 -14.11 -3.42 -3.04
C ASN A 71 -15.17 -3.57 -1.95
N ASP A 72 -16.20 -4.39 -2.20
CA ASP A 72 -17.31 -4.59 -1.28
C ASP A 72 -16.90 -5.11 0.10
N ILE A 73 -15.82 -5.90 0.17
CA ILE A 73 -15.32 -6.45 1.43
C ILE A 73 -14.53 -5.38 2.20
N ALA A 74 -13.62 -4.69 1.54
CA ALA A 74 -12.84 -3.60 2.12
C ALA A 74 -13.77 -2.50 2.65
N ASN A 75 -14.79 -2.13 1.88
CA ASN A 75 -15.71 -1.05 2.27
C ASN A 75 -16.60 -1.38 3.47
N LYS A 76 -16.74 -2.64 3.87
CA LYS A 76 -17.39 -2.97 5.16
C LYS A 76 -16.65 -2.38 6.36
N VAL A 77 -15.32 -2.21 6.24
CA VAL A 77 -14.45 -1.61 7.26
C VAL A 77 -14.24 -0.13 6.98
N VAL A 78 -13.88 0.23 5.74
CA VAL A 78 -13.62 1.62 5.32
C VAL A 78 -14.88 2.47 5.46
N LYS A 79 -16.06 1.96 5.08
CA LYS A 79 -17.33 2.67 5.12
C LYS A 79 -17.24 4.04 4.46
N ALA A 80 -16.58 4.10 3.31
CA ALA A 80 -16.61 5.27 2.46
C ALA A 80 -18.02 5.45 1.90
N GLU A 81 -18.46 6.71 1.78
CA GLU A 81 -19.77 7.02 1.17
C GLU A 81 -19.79 6.57 -0.30
N LYS A 82 -18.69 6.80 -1.00
CA LYS A 82 -18.47 6.36 -2.37
C LYS A 82 -17.15 5.60 -2.48
N TYR A 83 -17.20 4.43 -3.09
CA TYR A 83 -15.99 3.64 -3.34
C TYR A 83 -16.00 3.09 -4.75
N TYR A 84 -14.80 2.80 -5.26
CA TYR A 84 -14.62 2.26 -6.60
C TYR A 84 -13.88 0.93 -6.52
N THR A 85 -14.31 0.01 -7.36
CA THR A 85 -13.73 -1.32 -7.51
C THR A 85 -12.86 -1.40 -8.76
N ILE A 86 -12.25 -2.54 -9.01
CA ILE A 86 -11.50 -2.77 -10.24
C ILE A 86 -12.41 -2.67 -11.49
N GLU A 87 -13.70 -3.05 -11.36
CA GLU A 87 -14.67 -2.99 -12.45
C GLU A 87 -15.15 -1.56 -12.72
N THR A 88 -15.26 -0.75 -11.67
CA THR A 88 -15.74 0.64 -11.80
C THR A 88 -14.60 1.65 -11.99
N ASP A 89 -13.35 1.21 -11.86
CA ASP A 89 -12.13 1.99 -12.11
C ASP A 89 -12.11 3.38 -11.46
N GLY A 90 -11.63 3.47 -10.22
CA GLY A 90 -11.53 4.75 -9.51
C GLY A 90 -10.63 5.80 -10.17
N LEU A 91 -9.78 5.39 -11.11
CA LEU A 91 -8.97 6.32 -11.91
C LEU A 91 -9.78 7.04 -12.98
N SER A 92 -10.94 6.52 -13.38
CA SER A 92 -11.82 7.14 -14.37
C SER A 92 -12.82 8.15 -13.77
N HIS A 93 -12.86 8.31 -12.44
CA HIS A 93 -13.82 9.15 -11.74
C HIS A 93 -13.16 10.28 -10.96
N ASP A 94 -13.91 11.35 -10.70
CA ASP A 94 -13.45 12.41 -9.80
C ASP A 94 -13.59 11.99 -8.35
N TRP A 95 -12.58 12.38 -7.55
CA TRP A 95 -12.56 12.14 -6.11
C TRP A 95 -13.01 13.40 -5.37
N HIS A 96 -13.87 13.23 -4.37
CA HIS A 96 -14.47 14.34 -3.66
C HIS A 96 -14.36 14.15 -2.14
N GLY A 97 -14.41 15.26 -1.43
CA GLY A 97 -14.45 15.26 0.03
C GLY A 97 -13.17 14.74 0.67
N ASN A 98 -13.30 13.92 1.68
CA ASN A 98 -12.19 13.31 2.41
C ASN A 98 -11.89 11.94 1.81
N VAL A 99 -10.72 11.79 1.26
CA VAL A 99 -10.31 10.57 0.51
C VAL A 99 -9.43 9.69 1.37
N TRP A 100 -9.82 8.45 1.52
CA TRP A 100 -8.96 7.37 1.99
C TRP A 100 -8.50 6.54 0.81
N MET A 101 -7.23 6.12 0.79
CA MET A 101 -6.71 5.34 -0.33
C MET A 101 -5.62 4.35 0.11
N ASN A 102 -5.81 3.08 -0.23
CA ASN A 102 -4.81 2.02 -0.18
C ASN A 102 -4.76 1.33 -1.55
N PRO A 103 -4.12 1.96 -2.56
CA PRO A 103 -4.15 1.49 -3.94
C PRO A 103 -3.27 0.25 -4.15
N PRO A 104 -3.45 -0.46 -5.27
CA PRO A 104 -2.53 -1.51 -5.69
C PRO A 104 -1.09 -1.00 -5.81
N TYR A 105 -0.12 -1.75 -5.26
CA TYR A 105 1.29 -1.34 -5.21
C TYR A 105 2.11 -1.73 -6.44
N SER A 106 1.50 -2.20 -7.53
CA SER A 106 2.24 -2.39 -8.78
C SER A 106 2.72 -1.03 -9.30
N SER A 107 3.96 -0.97 -9.82
CA SER A 107 4.63 0.28 -10.20
C SER A 107 3.81 1.17 -11.13
N ASP A 108 3.11 0.55 -12.08
CA ASP A 108 2.32 1.28 -13.09
C ASP A 108 1.02 1.85 -12.52
N LEU A 109 0.36 1.11 -11.62
CA LEU A 109 -0.90 1.57 -11.02
C LEU A 109 -0.66 2.64 -9.96
N ILE A 110 0.32 2.45 -9.07
CA ILE A 110 0.60 3.44 -8.03
C ILE A 110 0.95 4.80 -8.62
N SER A 111 1.73 4.83 -9.72
CA SER A 111 2.08 6.07 -10.41
C SER A 111 0.84 6.79 -10.95
N LYS A 112 -0.12 6.07 -11.53
CA LYS A 112 -1.39 6.64 -12.02
C LYS A 112 -2.24 7.22 -10.90
N PHE A 113 -2.33 6.52 -9.75
CA PHE A 113 -3.04 7.05 -8.59
C PHE A 113 -2.39 8.33 -8.07
N VAL A 114 -1.07 8.42 -8.07
CA VAL A 114 -0.33 9.63 -7.66
C VAL A 114 -0.53 10.77 -8.65
N GLU A 115 -0.48 10.52 -9.94
CA GLU A 115 -0.77 11.53 -10.97
C GLU A 115 -2.17 12.09 -10.79
N LYS A 116 -3.18 11.23 -10.68
CA LYS A 116 -4.56 11.64 -10.47
C LYS A 116 -4.74 12.41 -9.15
N LEU A 117 -4.08 12.00 -8.09
CA LEU A 117 -4.09 12.74 -6.82
C LEU A 117 -3.61 14.19 -7.01
N LYS A 118 -2.58 14.42 -7.81
CA LYS A 118 -2.04 15.75 -8.12
C LYS A 118 -2.99 16.55 -9.03
N GLU A 119 -3.49 15.93 -10.09
CA GLU A 119 -4.40 16.57 -11.04
C GLU A 119 -5.69 17.06 -10.37
N GLN A 120 -6.22 16.28 -9.44
CA GLN A 120 -7.47 16.57 -8.75
C GLN A 120 -7.32 17.33 -7.43
N ARG A 121 -6.19 18.01 -7.21
CA ARG A 121 -5.90 18.70 -5.94
C ARG A 121 -7.00 19.67 -5.48
N SER A 122 -7.75 20.26 -6.41
CA SER A 122 -8.86 21.17 -6.13
C SER A 122 -10.21 20.49 -5.93
N SER A 123 -10.35 19.19 -6.19
CA SER A 123 -11.62 18.46 -6.15
C SER A 123 -11.89 17.81 -4.80
N TYR A 124 -10.86 17.50 -4.03
CA TYR A 124 -10.97 16.88 -2.71
C TYR A 124 -10.53 17.83 -1.59
N ASN A 125 -11.01 17.62 -0.38
CA ASN A 125 -10.65 18.40 0.79
C ASN A 125 -9.29 17.97 1.35
N GLN A 126 -9.13 16.68 1.58
CA GLN A 126 -7.93 16.07 2.15
C GLN A 126 -7.84 14.60 1.77
N VAL A 127 -6.62 14.06 1.81
CA VAL A 127 -6.37 12.65 1.49
C VAL A 127 -5.48 12.01 2.55
N ILE A 128 -5.80 10.78 2.95
CA ILE A 128 -4.89 9.89 3.66
C ILE A 128 -4.55 8.71 2.74
N PHE A 129 -3.27 8.54 2.48
CA PHE A 129 -2.72 7.63 1.50
C PHE A 129 -1.79 6.63 2.16
N LEU A 130 -2.21 5.35 2.26
CA LEU A 130 -1.40 4.25 2.75
C LEU A 130 -0.65 3.62 1.59
N VAL A 131 0.68 3.59 1.65
CA VAL A 131 1.55 3.09 0.58
C VAL A 131 2.74 2.32 1.14
N ASN A 132 3.45 1.61 0.27
CA ASN A 132 4.77 1.10 0.60
C ASN A 132 5.75 2.28 0.85
N ASN A 133 6.63 2.12 1.82
CA ASN A 133 7.68 3.09 2.13
C ASN A 133 8.83 2.95 1.10
N ALA A 134 8.55 3.36 -0.13
CA ALA A 134 9.48 3.27 -1.27
C ALA A 134 10.09 4.63 -1.57
N THR A 135 10.81 5.17 -0.58
CA THR A 135 11.39 6.54 -0.59
C THR A 135 12.34 6.80 -1.75
N GLU A 136 12.88 5.75 -2.38
CA GLU A 136 13.77 5.80 -3.53
C GLU A 136 13.04 5.96 -4.87
N THR A 137 11.70 5.89 -4.90
CA THR A 137 10.92 5.92 -6.13
C THR A 137 10.42 7.32 -6.47
N GLN A 138 10.28 7.59 -7.78
CA GLN A 138 9.76 8.86 -8.27
C GLN A 138 8.33 9.13 -7.78
N TRP A 139 7.44 8.11 -7.81
CA TRP A 139 6.05 8.29 -7.37
C TRP A 139 5.95 8.64 -5.88
N PHE A 140 6.82 8.07 -5.02
CA PHE A 140 6.84 8.40 -3.59
C PHE A 140 7.29 9.85 -3.38
N TYR A 141 8.32 10.28 -4.10
CA TYR A 141 8.80 11.66 -4.07
C TYR A 141 7.70 12.65 -4.51
N GLU A 142 6.92 12.32 -5.55
CA GLU A 142 5.82 13.16 -6.02
C GLU A 142 4.68 13.29 -4.99
N ILE A 143 4.39 12.23 -4.20
CA ILE A 143 3.42 12.35 -3.10
C ILE A 143 3.98 13.25 -1.99
N VAL A 144 5.24 13.08 -1.63
CA VAL A 144 5.88 13.85 -0.54
C VAL A 144 5.84 15.34 -0.83
N LYS A 145 6.00 15.77 -2.09
CA LYS A 145 5.89 17.19 -2.49
C LYS A 145 4.54 17.83 -2.18
N ILE A 146 3.47 17.06 -2.13
CA ILE A 146 2.12 17.59 -1.87
C ILE A 146 1.59 17.23 -0.49
N ALA A 147 2.26 16.32 0.22
CA ALA A 147 1.88 15.90 1.55
C ALA A 147 2.31 16.94 2.61
N SER A 148 1.51 17.09 3.64
CA SER A 148 1.79 17.97 4.80
C SER A 148 2.26 17.20 6.04
N ALA A 149 2.03 15.88 6.08
CA ALA A 149 2.53 15.02 7.16
C ALA A 149 2.69 13.57 6.69
N VAL A 150 3.46 12.82 7.47
CA VAL A 150 3.68 11.38 7.27
C VAL A 150 3.64 10.66 8.62
N CYS A 151 3.15 9.43 8.61
CA CYS A 151 3.31 8.46 9.68
C CYS A 151 4.03 7.21 9.14
N PHE A 152 5.09 6.81 9.82
CA PHE A 152 5.74 5.52 9.63
C PHE A 152 5.29 4.58 10.74
N PRO A 153 4.46 3.55 10.45
CA PRO A 153 3.98 2.61 11.45
C PRO A 153 5.13 1.97 12.22
N LYS A 154 4.97 1.81 13.54
CA LYS A 154 5.98 1.21 14.45
C LYS A 154 6.27 -0.27 14.16
N SER A 155 5.40 -0.92 13.38
CA SER A 155 5.54 -2.30 12.91
C SER A 155 4.96 -2.43 11.51
N ARG A 156 5.26 -3.53 10.82
CA ARG A 156 4.65 -3.80 9.51
C ARG A 156 3.14 -3.91 9.64
N VAL A 157 2.42 -3.29 8.72
CA VAL A 157 0.97 -3.39 8.64
C VAL A 157 0.59 -4.84 8.37
N LYS A 158 -0.22 -5.42 9.25
CA LYS A 158 -0.74 -6.78 9.08
C LYS A 158 -2.06 -6.72 8.33
N PHE A 159 -1.99 -6.73 7.03
CA PHE A 159 -3.19 -6.72 6.18
C PHE A 159 -3.96 -8.04 6.32
N TYR A 160 -5.24 -7.97 6.05
CA TYR A 160 -6.10 -9.15 5.97
C TYR A 160 -6.26 -9.59 4.52
N MET A 161 -6.28 -10.90 4.30
CA MET A 161 -6.61 -11.52 3.03
C MET A 161 -8.10 -11.90 2.99
N PRO A 162 -8.67 -12.18 1.81
CA PRO A 162 -10.08 -12.58 1.68
C PRO A 162 -10.47 -13.81 2.51
N ASP A 163 -9.52 -14.70 2.79
CA ASP A 163 -9.70 -15.91 3.62
C ASP A 163 -9.59 -15.64 5.13
N GLY A 164 -9.42 -14.37 5.54
CA GLY A 164 -9.29 -13.94 6.93
C GLY A 164 -7.91 -14.13 7.53
N LYS A 165 -6.95 -14.69 6.79
CA LYS A 165 -5.56 -14.74 7.26
C LYS A 165 -4.93 -13.36 7.22
N THR A 166 -3.93 -13.16 8.06
CA THR A 166 -3.13 -11.93 8.06
C THR A 166 -1.81 -12.17 7.35
N GLY A 167 -1.40 -11.19 6.54
CA GLY A 167 -0.08 -11.14 5.94
C GLY A 167 0.56 -9.78 6.11
N ALA A 168 1.88 -9.74 6.20
CA ALA A 168 2.62 -8.50 6.21
C ALA A 168 3.44 -8.40 4.92
N PRO A 169 3.38 -7.27 4.20
CA PRO A 169 4.20 -7.08 3.02
C PRO A 169 5.68 -7.10 3.37
N LEU A 170 6.54 -7.42 2.40
CA LEU A 170 7.99 -7.44 2.58
C LEU A 170 8.55 -6.05 2.89
N GLN A 171 7.94 -5.00 2.34
CA GLN A 171 8.30 -3.61 2.60
C GLN A 171 7.53 -3.03 3.78
N GLY A 172 8.10 -2.04 4.47
CA GLY A 172 7.38 -1.19 5.41
C GLY A 172 6.37 -0.31 4.69
N GLN A 173 5.42 0.26 5.43
CA GLN A 173 4.45 1.21 4.89
C GLN A 173 4.72 2.62 5.42
N ALA A 174 4.18 3.58 4.68
CA ALA A 174 4.02 4.97 5.10
C ALA A 174 2.55 5.37 4.91
N VAL A 175 2.04 6.18 5.81
CA VAL A 175 0.75 6.85 5.68
C VAL A 175 1.03 8.32 5.45
N LEU A 176 0.69 8.84 4.27
CA LEU A 176 0.89 10.24 3.93
C LEU A 176 -0.45 10.99 4.03
N TYR A 177 -0.37 12.22 4.47
CA TYR A 177 -1.51 13.11 4.62
C TYR A 177 -1.36 14.32 3.71
N VAL A 178 -2.36 14.55 2.87
CA VAL A 178 -2.48 15.74 2.02
C VAL A 178 -3.68 16.56 2.51
N GLY A 179 -3.43 17.68 3.17
CA GLY A 179 -4.49 18.49 3.73
C GLY A 179 -3.96 19.58 4.67
N ASN A 180 -4.89 20.36 5.24
CA ASN A 180 -4.55 21.52 6.07
C ASN A 180 -4.62 21.25 7.58
N ASN A 181 -5.07 20.07 8.01
CA ASN A 181 -5.24 19.75 9.42
C ASN A 181 -4.17 18.76 9.93
N THR A 182 -2.91 19.15 9.74
CA THR A 182 -1.73 18.33 10.06
C THR A 182 -1.69 17.89 11.52
N GLU A 183 -2.08 18.75 12.46
CA GLU A 183 -2.07 18.41 13.89
C GLU A 183 -3.05 17.29 14.22
N LYS A 184 -4.21 17.30 13.59
CA LYS A 184 -5.24 16.28 13.79
C LYS A 184 -4.78 14.93 13.25
N PHE A 185 -4.09 14.93 12.08
CA PHE A 185 -3.45 13.74 11.54
C PHE A 185 -2.39 13.19 12.48
N ILE A 186 -1.47 14.03 12.97
CA ILE A 186 -0.40 13.63 13.90
C ILE A 186 -0.99 13.04 15.18
N SER A 187 -2.02 13.69 15.75
CA SER A 187 -2.71 13.18 16.94
C SER A 187 -3.35 11.82 16.71
N ALA A 188 -4.04 11.65 15.57
CA ALA A 188 -4.75 10.40 15.26
C ALA A 188 -3.80 9.23 14.98
N PHE A 189 -2.68 9.48 14.30
CA PHE A 189 -1.72 8.45 13.91
C PHE A 189 -0.54 8.27 14.89
N GLY A 190 -0.38 9.14 15.89
CA GLY A 190 0.72 9.07 16.86
C GLY A 190 0.77 7.79 17.69
N GLY A 191 -0.37 7.12 17.91
CA GLY A 191 -0.43 5.80 18.56
C GLY A 191 -0.03 4.64 17.63
N ILE A 192 -0.13 4.84 16.32
CA ILE A 192 0.16 3.84 15.28
C ILE A 192 1.66 3.81 14.96
N GLY A 193 2.29 4.97 14.89
CA GLY A 193 3.68 5.05 14.52
C GLY A 193 4.33 6.40 14.78
N TRP A 194 5.53 6.55 14.26
CA TRP A 194 6.26 7.79 14.29
C TRP A 194 5.70 8.76 13.23
N THR A 195 5.39 9.98 13.63
CA THR A 195 4.79 10.99 12.77
C THR A 195 5.70 12.20 12.60
N ALA A 196 5.67 12.82 11.43
CA ALA A 196 6.37 14.06 11.15
C ALA A 196 5.54 15.00 10.25
N LYS A 197 5.75 16.32 10.44
CA LYS A 197 5.32 17.30 9.45
C LYS A 197 6.30 17.33 8.28
N ILE A 198 5.77 17.56 7.09
CA ILE A 198 6.56 17.83 5.89
C ILE A 198 6.44 19.32 5.64
N THR A 199 7.58 20.02 5.68
CA THR A 199 7.61 21.48 5.58
C THR A 199 8.17 21.98 4.25
N GLU A 200 9.19 21.28 3.71
CA GLU A 200 9.83 21.62 2.44
C GLU A 200 10.35 20.33 1.76
N VAL A 201 10.22 20.26 0.42
CA VAL A 201 10.71 19.14 -0.40
C VAL A 201 11.24 19.65 -1.73
#